data_4799eb85ad6eaeb3bcc904e166f9e648
#
_entry.id   4799eb85ad6eaeb3bcc904e166f9e648
#
_cell.length_a   1.000
_cell.length_b   1.000
_cell.length_c   1.000
_cell.angle_alpha   90.00
_cell.angle_beta   90.00
_cell.angle_gamma   90.00
#
_symmetry.space_group_name_H-M   'P 1'
#
loop_
_entity.id
_entity.type
_entity.pdbx_description
1 polymer ?
#
loop_
_entity_poly.entity_id
_entity_poly.type
_entity_poly.pdbx_seq_one_letter_code
_entity_poly.pdbx_strand_id
1 'polypeptide(L)'
;MPLWKPWDHATDLKDMFKPKKGHIIPLSPAEQEEVITFLDDQLKKGYIHPSKFPQISLVFFIPKKDGKKWMVQDYCYLNEHTVKNNYPLLLITQLVDKLQGAKLFTKMDLRWGYNNVRIKENDEWKAAFTCFCGSFEPLIIYFRLCNSPTMFQAMTNEIFADMDNVVVVYINNLMIFTKTENQAKHDKMVLEVLKRLEENDLFIKPEKCMFHATEVDFLGMLVGHDRIKIDQEKVKAILEWPAPKTVKGVRSFLGLANFY
;
A
#
# COMPACT_ATOMS: atom_id res chain seq x y z
N MET A 1 11.47 -5.61 13.41
CA MET A 1 10.60 -4.48 13.85
C MET A 1 11.19 -3.19 13.33
N PRO A 2 10.47 -2.34 12.57
CA PRO A 2 10.98 -1.03 12.16
C PRO A 2 11.39 -0.18 13.38
N LEU A 3 12.39 0.67 13.22
CA LEU A 3 12.78 1.63 14.27
C LEU A 3 11.74 2.76 14.39
N TRP A 4 11.69 3.43 15.53
CA TRP A 4 10.90 4.64 15.73
C TRP A 4 11.36 5.75 14.77
N LYS A 5 10.41 6.38 14.10
CA LYS A 5 10.65 7.41 13.08
C LYS A 5 9.69 8.57 13.25
N PRO A 6 10.03 9.79 12.78
CA PRO A 6 9.13 10.95 12.86
C PRO A 6 7.78 10.75 12.16
N TRP A 7 7.71 9.84 11.20
CA TRP A 7 6.50 9.51 10.44
C TRP A 7 5.70 8.31 11.01
N ASP A 8 5.91 7.95 12.28
CA ASP A 8 5.10 6.91 12.91
C ASP A 8 3.62 7.28 12.88
N HIS A 9 2.80 6.30 12.55
CA HIS A 9 1.38 6.50 12.25
C HIS A 9 0.56 6.80 13.50
N ALA A 10 0.16 8.06 13.68
CA ALA A 10 -0.84 8.44 14.67
C ALA A 10 -2.26 8.15 14.13
N THR A 11 -3.11 7.62 15.00
CA THR A 11 -4.53 7.41 14.70
C THR A 11 -5.36 8.39 15.53
N ASP A 12 -5.62 9.57 14.95
CA ASP A 12 -6.47 10.57 15.59
C ASP A 12 -7.93 10.17 15.47
N LEU A 13 -8.62 10.06 16.61
CA LEU A 13 -10.03 9.66 16.66
C LEU A 13 -10.93 10.88 16.83
N LYS A 14 -12.11 10.80 16.22
CA LYS A 14 -13.17 11.81 16.39
C LYS A 14 -13.74 11.72 17.82
N ASP A 15 -14.21 12.84 18.36
CA ASP A 15 -14.75 12.94 19.73
C ASP A 15 -15.90 11.96 20.03
N MET A 16 -16.62 11.53 18.99
CA MET A 16 -17.72 10.57 19.11
C MET A 16 -17.27 9.10 19.17
N PHE A 17 -15.98 8.82 19.05
CA PHE A 17 -15.48 7.44 19.10
C PHE A 17 -15.73 6.80 20.45
N LYS A 18 -16.30 5.61 20.43
CA LYS A 18 -16.44 4.75 21.62
C LYS A 18 -15.85 3.37 21.29
N PRO A 19 -14.97 2.83 22.14
CA PRO A 19 -14.45 1.48 21.92
C PRO A 19 -15.58 0.47 21.75
N LYS A 20 -15.48 -0.37 20.73
CA LYS A 20 -16.49 -1.36 20.36
C LYS A 20 -15.88 -2.75 20.37
N LYS A 21 -16.55 -3.69 21.07
CA LYS A 21 -16.25 -5.12 20.96
C LYS A 21 -17.10 -5.73 19.86
N GLY A 22 -16.46 -6.38 18.89
CA GLY A 22 -17.16 -7.20 17.89
C GLY A 22 -17.37 -8.64 18.38
N HIS A 23 -18.30 -9.36 17.75
CA HIS A 23 -18.44 -10.80 17.95
C HIS A 23 -17.46 -11.53 17.04
N ILE A 24 -16.80 -12.58 17.57
CA ILE A 24 -15.87 -13.41 16.77
C ILE A 24 -16.64 -14.03 15.60
N ILE A 25 -16.09 -13.88 14.40
CA ILE A 25 -16.64 -14.51 13.20
C ILE A 25 -16.22 -15.98 13.19
N PRO A 26 -17.15 -16.92 13.02
CA PRO A 26 -16.80 -18.34 12.88
C PRO A 26 -15.91 -18.55 11.66
N LEU A 27 -14.82 -19.30 11.86
CA LEU A 27 -13.84 -19.63 10.81
C LEU A 27 -13.87 -21.14 10.56
N SER A 28 -13.69 -21.54 9.32
CA SER A 28 -13.47 -22.94 8.96
C SER A 28 -12.15 -23.47 9.53
N PRO A 29 -11.96 -24.79 9.72
CA PRO A 29 -10.72 -25.34 10.24
C PRO A 29 -9.47 -24.89 9.47
N ALA A 30 -9.52 -24.83 8.14
CA ALA A 30 -8.41 -24.35 7.31
C ALA A 30 -8.10 -22.87 7.55
N GLU A 31 -9.13 -22.02 7.75
CA GLU A 31 -8.94 -20.60 8.09
C GLU A 31 -8.35 -20.45 9.50
N GLN A 32 -8.69 -21.33 10.43
CA GLN A 32 -8.11 -21.31 11.76
C GLN A 32 -6.61 -21.63 11.73
N GLU A 33 -6.17 -22.60 10.93
CA GLU A 33 -4.75 -22.91 10.73
C GLU A 33 -3.98 -21.74 10.12
N GLU A 34 -4.59 -21.05 9.14
CA GLU A 34 -3.98 -19.84 8.56
C GLU A 34 -3.86 -18.71 9.60
N VAL A 35 -4.85 -18.51 10.48
CA VAL A 35 -4.79 -17.52 11.57
C VAL A 35 -3.66 -17.87 12.54
N ILE A 36 -3.54 -19.14 12.98
CA ILE A 36 -2.47 -19.56 13.89
C ILE A 36 -1.11 -19.29 13.24
N THR A 37 -0.91 -19.73 12.00
CA THR A 37 0.34 -19.51 11.26
C THR A 37 0.68 -18.02 11.15
N PHE A 38 -0.32 -17.18 10.85
CA PHE A 38 -0.15 -15.73 10.80
C PHE A 38 0.25 -15.18 12.17
N LEU A 39 -0.46 -15.53 13.24
CA LEU A 39 -0.16 -15.04 14.59
C LEU A 39 1.25 -15.42 15.03
N ASP A 40 1.65 -16.66 14.82
CA ASP A 40 2.99 -17.15 15.16
C ASP A 40 4.08 -16.36 14.42
N ASP A 41 3.90 -16.12 13.13
CA ASP A 41 4.82 -15.32 12.32
C ASP A 41 4.89 -13.87 12.81
N GLN A 42 3.74 -13.25 13.08
CA GLN A 42 3.69 -11.86 13.52
C GLN A 42 4.23 -11.66 14.94
N LEU A 43 3.98 -12.59 15.86
CA LEU A 43 4.54 -12.59 17.21
C LEU A 43 6.06 -12.78 17.17
N LYS A 44 6.56 -13.71 16.35
CA LYS A 44 8.03 -13.91 16.18
C LYS A 44 8.72 -12.67 15.62
N LYS A 45 8.07 -11.93 14.72
CA LYS A 45 8.58 -10.66 14.17
C LYS A 45 8.44 -9.48 15.14
N GLY A 46 7.71 -9.64 16.23
CA GLY A 46 7.39 -8.56 17.15
C GLY A 46 6.46 -7.51 16.55
N TYR A 47 5.65 -7.87 15.56
CA TYR A 47 4.72 -6.97 14.88
C TYR A 47 3.38 -6.83 15.58
N ILE A 48 3.06 -7.76 16.47
CA ILE A 48 1.88 -7.74 17.32
C ILE A 48 2.24 -8.15 18.75
N HIS A 49 1.41 -7.75 19.71
CA HIS A 49 1.42 -8.27 21.07
C HIS A 49 0.00 -8.51 21.59
N PRO A 50 -0.19 -9.32 22.65
CA PRO A 50 -1.52 -9.52 23.25
C PRO A 50 -2.15 -8.21 23.72
N SER A 51 -3.45 -8.04 23.47
CA SER A 51 -4.24 -6.86 23.87
C SER A 51 -5.18 -7.18 25.03
N LYS A 52 -5.37 -6.18 25.89
CA LYS A 52 -6.40 -6.18 26.94
C LYS A 52 -7.43 -5.05 26.76
N PHE A 53 -7.28 -4.24 25.72
CA PHE A 53 -8.12 -3.07 25.47
C PHE A 53 -9.51 -3.45 24.95
N PRO A 54 -10.50 -2.60 25.18
CA PRO A 54 -11.89 -2.87 24.80
C PRO A 54 -12.20 -2.63 23.31
N GLN A 55 -11.29 -1.98 22.55
CA GLN A 55 -11.46 -1.80 21.11
C GLN A 55 -11.02 -3.05 20.39
N ILE A 56 -11.88 -3.61 19.53
CA ILE A 56 -11.60 -4.87 18.83
C ILE A 56 -12.18 -4.84 17.43
N SER A 57 -11.31 -4.97 16.44
CA SER A 57 -11.68 -5.23 15.04
C SER A 57 -11.74 -6.75 14.78
N LEU A 58 -12.64 -7.16 13.90
CA LEU A 58 -12.83 -8.58 13.57
C LEU A 58 -11.86 -9.04 12.50
N VAL A 59 -11.57 -10.34 12.49
CA VAL A 59 -10.79 -10.99 11.44
C VAL A 59 -11.71 -11.80 10.54
N PHE A 60 -11.54 -11.69 9.23
CA PHE A 60 -12.23 -12.50 8.22
C PHE A 60 -11.33 -12.76 7.02
N PHE A 61 -11.76 -13.64 6.12
CA PHE A 61 -10.99 -14.04 4.95
C PHE A 61 -11.63 -13.56 3.65
N ILE A 62 -10.79 -13.13 2.71
CA ILE A 62 -11.19 -12.74 1.36
C ILE A 62 -10.53 -13.68 0.36
N PRO A 63 -11.29 -14.21 -0.62
CA PRO A 63 -10.71 -15.01 -1.68
C PRO A 63 -9.81 -14.17 -2.58
N LYS A 64 -8.62 -14.69 -2.92
CA LYS A 64 -7.74 -14.15 -3.95
C LYS A 64 -8.09 -14.73 -5.32
N LYS A 65 -7.62 -14.08 -6.38
CA LYS A 65 -7.77 -14.58 -7.77
C LYS A 65 -7.12 -15.93 -8.00
N ASP A 66 -6.08 -16.25 -7.25
CA ASP A 66 -5.34 -17.53 -7.29
C ASP A 66 -5.98 -18.65 -6.45
N GLY A 67 -7.19 -18.44 -5.94
CA GLY A 67 -7.94 -19.40 -5.11
C GLY A 67 -7.50 -19.43 -3.65
N LYS A 68 -6.41 -18.76 -3.28
CA LYS A 68 -5.98 -18.63 -1.88
C LYS A 68 -6.90 -17.64 -1.15
N LYS A 69 -6.91 -17.73 0.16
CA LYS A 69 -7.62 -16.78 1.02
C LYS A 69 -6.64 -15.76 1.59
N TRP A 70 -7.12 -14.58 1.91
CA TRP A 70 -6.36 -13.54 2.58
C TRP A 70 -7.04 -13.14 3.86
N MET A 71 -6.36 -13.29 4.98
CA MET A 71 -6.83 -12.82 6.27
C MET A 71 -6.80 -11.29 6.31
N VAL A 72 -7.88 -10.70 6.76
CA VAL A 72 -8.07 -9.24 6.81
C VAL A 72 -8.75 -8.85 8.12
N GLN A 73 -8.33 -7.73 8.67
CA GLN A 73 -9.00 -7.08 9.80
C GLN A 73 -10.09 -6.14 9.30
N ASP A 74 -11.25 -6.15 9.94
CA ASP A 74 -12.33 -5.22 9.65
C ASP A 74 -12.14 -3.91 10.41
N TYR A 75 -11.49 -2.97 9.77
CA TYR A 75 -11.30 -1.62 10.30
C TYR A 75 -12.40 -0.63 9.90
N CYS A 76 -13.54 -1.08 9.35
CA CYS A 76 -14.61 -0.17 8.90
C CYS A 76 -15.05 0.78 9.99
N TYR A 77 -15.33 0.27 11.20
CA TYR A 77 -15.72 1.09 12.33
C TYR A 77 -14.63 2.07 12.77
N LEU A 78 -13.40 1.61 12.89
CA LEU A 78 -12.26 2.47 13.21
C LEU A 78 -12.10 3.56 12.16
N ASN A 79 -12.10 3.20 10.87
CA ASN A 79 -11.93 4.12 9.75
C ASN A 79 -13.03 5.20 9.66
N GLU A 80 -14.26 4.86 10.04
CA GLU A 80 -15.36 5.82 10.12
C GLU A 80 -15.13 6.88 11.20
N HIS A 81 -14.50 6.49 12.30
CA HIS A 81 -14.24 7.35 13.45
C HIS A 81 -12.82 7.95 13.47
N THR A 82 -11.97 7.59 12.52
CA THR A 82 -10.64 8.19 12.36
C THR A 82 -10.72 9.51 11.62
N VAL A 83 -9.97 10.51 12.10
CA VAL A 83 -9.74 11.77 11.36
C VAL A 83 -8.89 11.45 10.14
N LYS A 84 -9.43 11.74 8.95
CA LYS A 84 -8.74 11.45 7.70
C LYS A 84 -7.56 12.39 7.51
N ASN A 85 -6.41 11.83 7.22
CA ASN A 85 -5.24 12.59 6.82
C ASN A 85 -5.43 13.10 5.38
N ASN A 86 -5.36 14.41 5.22
CA ASN A 86 -5.52 15.10 3.94
C ASN A 86 -4.19 15.27 3.18
N TYR A 87 -3.15 14.50 3.52
CA TYR A 87 -1.91 14.53 2.75
C TYR A 87 -2.21 14.21 1.27
N PRO A 88 -1.84 15.08 0.32
CA PRO A 88 -2.22 14.91 -1.06
C PRO A 88 -1.51 13.71 -1.68
N LEU A 89 -2.28 12.73 -2.14
CA LEU A 89 -1.78 11.75 -3.09
C LEU A 89 -1.65 12.47 -4.45
N LEU A 90 -0.46 12.37 -5.04
CA LEU A 90 -0.23 12.96 -6.36
C LEU A 90 -1.19 12.37 -7.39
N LEU A 91 -1.73 13.23 -8.25
CA LEU A 91 -2.54 12.76 -9.37
C LEU A 91 -1.66 11.95 -10.33
N ILE A 92 -2.19 10.83 -10.80
CA ILE A 92 -1.45 9.93 -11.71
C ILE A 92 -1.00 10.67 -12.96
N THR A 93 -1.81 11.60 -13.48
CA THR A 93 -1.44 12.46 -14.62
C THR A 93 -0.19 13.29 -14.31
N GLN A 94 -0.07 13.89 -13.13
CA GLN A 94 1.12 14.65 -12.73
C GLN A 94 2.37 13.77 -12.60
N LEU A 95 2.21 12.52 -12.13
CA LEU A 95 3.30 11.56 -12.06
C LEU A 95 3.78 11.17 -13.46
N VAL A 96 2.85 10.93 -14.36
CA VAL A 96 3.12 10.58 -15.75
C VAL A 96 3.78 11.75 -16.49
N ASP A 97 3.35 12.99 -16.26
CA ASP A 97 3.96 14.19 -16.84
C ASP A 97 5.44 14.33 -16.41
N LYS A 98 5.78 13.98 -15.15
CA LYS A 98 7.19 13.95 -14.70
C LYS A 98 8.04 12.96 -15.50
N LEU A 99 7.47 11.85 -15.94
CA LEU A 99 8.17 10.81 -16.70
C LEU A 99 8.35 11.17 -18.17
N GLN A 100 7.71 12.22 -18.66
CA GLN A 100 7.77 12.62 -20.06
C GLN A 100 9.21 12.97 -20.50
N GLY A 101 9.62 12.44 -21.64
CA GLY A 101 10.95 12.60 -22.19
C GLY A 101 12.05 11.78 -21.50
N ALA A 102 11.69 10.92 -20.56
CA ALA A 102 12.63 9.97 -19.96
C ALA A 102 12.98 8.86 -20.97
N LYS A 103 14.24 8.42 -20.95
CA LYS A 103 14.80 7.43 -21.89
C LYS A 103 15.10 6.09 -21.25
N LEU A 104 15.45 6.11 -19.95
CA LEU A 104 15.70 4.91 -19.17
C LEU A 104 14.85 4.93 -17.92
N PHE A 105 14.29 3.77 -17.60
CA PHE A 105 13.42 3.54 -16.46
C PHE A 105 13.91 2.36 -15.63
N THR A 106 13.79 2.47 -14.32
CA THR A 106 13.89 1.35 -13.38
C THR A 106 12.68 1.39 -12.47
N LYS A 107 11.86 0.33 -12.51
CA LYS A 107 10.69 0.15 -11.66
C LYS A 107 11.01 -0.79 -10.51
N MET A 108 10.63 -0.40 -9.31
CA MET A 108 10.74 -1.23 -8.11
C MET A 108 9.40 -1.32 -7.39
N ASP A 109 9.05 -2.51 -6.88
CA ASP A 109 7.89 -2.75 -6.01
C ASP A 109 8.39 -2.93 -4.58
N LEU A 110 7.96 -2.06 -3.67
CA LEU A 110 8.35 -2.15 -2.26
C LEU A 110 7.61 -3.31 -1.58
N ARG A 111 8.38 -4.12 -0.87
CA ARG A 111 7.86 -5.27 -0.15
C ARG A 111 7.19 -4.82 1.14
N TRP A 112 5.94 -5.28 1.36
CA TRP A 112 5.18 -5.00 2.59
C TRP A 112 5.16 -3.53 2.99
N GLY A 113 4.99 -2.62 2.03
CA GLY A 113 5.15 -1.18 2.22
C GLY A 113 4.57 -0.65 3.52
N TYR A 114 3.31 -0.95 3.80
CA TYR A 114 2.65 -0.48 5.03
C TYR A 114 3.26 -1.03 6.32
N ASN A 115 3.72 -2.28 6.32
CA ASN A 115 4.30 -2.91 7.50
C ASN A 115 5.67 -2.32 7.90
N ASN A 116 6.25 -1.45 7.07
CA ASN A 116 7.48 -0.72 7.38
C ASN A 116 7.22 0.58 8.18
N VAL A 117 5.96 0.94 8.41
CA VAL A 117 5.58 2.10 9.23
C VAL A 117 5.04 1.59 10.57
N ARG A 118 5.57 2.10 11.66
CA ARG A 118 5.06 1.80 13.00
C ARG A 118 3.76 2.56 13.27
N ILE A 119 2.94 1.99 14.13
CA ILE A 119 1.87 2.73 14.80
C ILE A 119 2.53 3.54 15.93
N LYS A 120 2.11 4.78 16.10
CA LYS A 120 2.60 5.66 17.15
C LYS A 120 2.35 5.03 18.52
N GLU A 121 3.33 5.19 19.41
CA GLU A 121 3.24 4.71 20.79
C GLU A 121 1.95 5.20 21.48
N ASN A 122 1.28 4.30 22.16
CA ASN A 122 -0.02 4.47 22.81
C ASN A 122 -1.24 4.61 21.84
N ASP A 123 -1.06 4.38 20.54
CA ASP A 123 -2.13 4.33 19.54
C ASP A 123 -2.44 2.90 19.06
N GLU A 124 -1.61 1.93 19.43
CA GLU A 124 -1.67 0.53 18.97
C GLU A 124 -3.02 -0.13 19.30
N TRP A 125 -3.55 0.14 20.47
CA TRP A 125 -4.83 -0.41 20.95
C TRP A 125 -6.02 -0.03 20.07
N LYS A 126 -5.94 1.10 19.35
CA LYS A 126 -7.00 1.57 18.46
C LYS A 126 -7.19 0.61 17.28
N ALA A 127 -6.11 0.00 16.81
CA ALA A 127 -6.09 -0.97 15.72
C ALA A 127 -6.15 -2.44 16.20
N ALA A 128 -6.44 -2.67 17.49
CA ALA A 128 -6.53 -4.02 18.04
C ALA A 128 -7.55 -4.88 17.28
N PHE A 129 -7.20 -6.14 17.09
CA PHE A 129 -8.06 -7.13 16.43
C PHE A 129 -8.22 -8.38 17.28
N THR A 130 -9.31 -9.12 17.06
CA THR A 130 -9.59 -10.37 17.76
C THR A 130 -9.84 -11.52 16.82
N CYS A 131 -9.44 -12.70 17.28
CA CYS A 131 -9.75 -13.97 16.68
C CYS A 131 -10.05 -15.00 17.79
N PHE A 132 -10.28 -16.25 17.43
CA PHE A 132 -10.54 -17.32 18.41
C PHE A 132 -9.33 -17.61 19.33
N CYS A 133 -8.10 -17.19 18.96
CA CYS A 133 -6.89 -17.32 19.79
C CYS A 133 -6.73 -16.19 20.81
N GLY A 134 -7.53 -15.12 20.72
CA GLY A 134 -7.41 -13.95 21.59
C GLY A 134 -7.41 -12.64 20.87
N SER A 135 -7.05 -11.57 21.59
CA SER A 135 -6.96 -10.21 21.06
C SER A 135 -5.50 -9.76 20.99
N PHE A 136 -5.16 -9.02 19.95
CA PHE A 136 -3.80 -8.57 19.65
C PHE A 136 -3.80 -7.11 19.19
N GLU A 137 -2.75 -6.39 19.54
CA GLU A 137 -2.47 -5.03 19.07
C GLU A 137 -1.34 -5.06 18.05
N PRO A 138 -1.55 -4.47 16.85
CA PRO A 138 -0.48 -4.33 15.89
C PRO A 138 0.43 -3.16 16.27
N LEU A 139 1.73 -3.35 16.15
CA LEU A 139 2.76 -2.33 16.33
C LEU A 139 3.16 -1.65 15.02
N ILE A 140 2.65 -2.16 13.92
CA ILE A 140 2.88 -1.68 12.55
C ILE A 140 1.55 -1.46 11.83
N ILE A 141 1.57 -0.64 10.80
CA ILE A 141 0.36 -0.42 10.00
C ILE A 141 0.00 -1.69 9.23
N TYR A 142 -1.27 -2.10 9.38
CA TYR A 142 -1.87 -3.10 8.52
C TYR A 142 -2.63 -2.50 7.34
N PHE A 143 -2.83 -3.32 6.34
CA PHE A 143 -3.69 -3.02 5.22
C PHE A 143 -5.11 -2.67 5.70
N ARG A 144 -5.78 -1.72 5.01
CA ARG A 144 -7.15 -1.23 5.28
C ARG A 144 -7.32 -0.19 6.38
N LEU A 145 -6.32 0.25 7.09
CA LEU A 145 -6.43 1.50 7.84
C LEU A 145 -6.54 2.67 6.84
N CYS A 146 -7.49 3.58 7.05
CA CYS A 146 -7.83 4.62 6.06
C CYS A 146 -6.66 5.56 5.74
N ASN A 147 -5.79 5.82 6.71
CA ASN A 147 -4.65 6.72 6.55
C ASN A 147 -3.34 6.03 6.13
N SER A 148 -3.32 4.68 6.01
CA SER A 148 -2.10 3.96 5.63
C SER A 148 -1.51 4.40 4.29
N PRO A 149 -2.30 4.58 3.22
CA PRO A 149 -1.74 5.02 1.94
C PRO A 149 -1.10 6.40 2.01
N THR A 150 -1.77 7.36 2.67
CA THR A 150 -1.29 8.74 2.78
C THR A 150 -0.05 8.86 3.66
N MET A 151 0.02 8.11 4.75
CA MET A 151 1.20 8.07 5.63
C MET A 151 2.39 7.44 4.94
N PHE A 152 2.19 6.33 4.23
CA PHE A 152 3.27 5.69 3.49
C PHE A 152 3.77 6.58 2.35
N GLN A 153 2.89 7.28 1.65
CA GLN A 153 3.25 8.25 0.62
C GLN A 153 4.04 9.42 1.21
N ALA A 154 3.62 9.96 2.36
CA ALA A 154 4.33 11.04 3.04
C ALA A 154 5.76 10.62 3.43
N MET A 155 5.92 9.43 4.02
CA MET A 155 7.21 8.86 4.36
C MET A 155 8.12 8.71 3.13
N THR A 156 7.62 8.13 2.04
CA THR A 156 8.42 7.93 0.84
C THR A 156 8.78 9.25 0.16
N ASN A 157 7.87 10.23 0.17
CA ASN A 157 8.16 11.56 -0.35
C ASN A 157 9.24 12.27 0.47
N GLU A 158 9.31 12.07 1.79
CA GLU A 158 10.35 12.64 2.64
C GLU A 158 11.71 11.99 2.36
N ILE A 159 11.76 10.66 2.24
CA ILE A 159 12.99 9.91 1.94
C ILE A 159 13.61 10.33 0.59
N PHE A 160 12.78 10.67 -0.40
CA PHE A 160 13.23 11.00 -1.75
C PHE A 160 13.01 12.47 -2.12
N ALA A 161 12.82 13.37 -1.14
CA ALA A 161 12.45 14.78 -1.38
C ALA A 161 13.42 15.54 -2.31
N ASP A 162 14.72 15.28 -2.18
CA ASP A 162 15.78 15.89 -2.99
C ASP A 162 16.03 15.17 -4.35
N MET A 163 15.33 14.07 -4.61
CA MET A 163 15.42 13.26 -5.83
C MET A 163 14.14 13.35 -6.69
N ASP A 164 13.27 14.30 -6.47
CA ASP A 164 11.96 14.39 -7.11
C ASP A 164 12.02 14.58 -8.65
N ASN A 165 13.19 14.95 -9.16
CA ASN A 165 13.50 15.10 -10.58
C ASN A 165 13.92 13.80 -11.28
N VAL A 166 14.20 12.73 -10.53
CA VAL A 166 14.64 11.41 -11.04
C VAL A 166 13.91 10.23 -10.41
N VAL A 167 13.13 10.48 -9.35
CA VAL A 167 12.35 9.47 -8.64
C VAL A 167 10.89 9.89 -8.55
N VAL A 168 10.01 8.96 -8.83
CA VAL A 168 8.57 9.08 -8.60
C VAL A 168 8.11 7.90 -7.76
N VAL A 169 7.42 8.18 -6.68
CA VAL A 169 6.84 7.15 -5.82
C VAL A 169 5.32 7.29 -5.80
N TYR A 170 4.62 6.20 -5.99
CA TYR A 170 3.18 6.10 -5.78
C TYR A 170 2.87 4.87 -4.95
N ILE A 171 2.62 5.11 -3.66
CA ILE A 171 2.44 4.05 -2.66
C ILE A 171 3.66 3.11 -2.69
N ASN A 172 3.50 1.84 -3.04
CA ASN A 172 4.57 0.84 -3.09
C ASN A 172 5.29 0.74 -4.45
N ASN A 173 4.88 1.52 -5.45
CA ASN A 173 5.53 1.57 -6.76
C ASN A 173 6.52 2.72 -6.81
N LEU A 174 7.79 2.40 -6.97
CA LEU A 174 8.88 3.36 -7.11
C LEU A 174 9.41 3.29 -8.54
N MET A 175 9.51 4.46 -9.18
CA MET A 175 10.03 4.61 -10.53
C MET A 175 11.22 5.55 -10.52
N ILE A 176 12.36 5.06 -10.97
CA ILE A 176 13.56 5.85 -11.24
C ILE A 176 13.62 6.09 -12.73
N PHE A 177 13.86 7.32 -13.15
CA PHE A 177 13.91 7.68 -14.56
C PHE A 177 15.03 8.67 -14.86
N THR A 178 15.57 8.60 -16.07
CA THR A 178 16.57 9.57 -16.55
C THR A 178 16.28 9.97 -17.99
N LYS A 179 16.48 11.25 -18.29
CA LYS A 179 16.32 11.83 -19.65
C LYS A 179 17.53 11.62 -20.56
N THR A 180 18.46 10.76 -20.15
CA THR A 180 19.66 10.42 -20.91
C THR A 180 19.74 8.92 -21.12
N GLU A 181 20.34 8.49 -22.24
CA GLU A 181 20.63 7.09 -22.54
C GLU A 181 21.89 6.59 -21.82
N ASN A 182 22.57 7.45 -21.08
CA ASN A 182 23.79 7.09 -20.36
C ASN A 182 23.43 6.17 -19.18
N GLN A 183 23.65 4.88 -19.38
CA GLN A 183 23.37 3.82 -18.42
C GLN A 183 24.12 4.03 -17.10
N ALA A 184 25.39 4.40 -17.14
CA ALA A 184 26.20 4.63 -15.94
C ALA A 184 25.63 5.76 -15.07
N LYS A 185 25.05 6.80 -15.69
CA LYS A 185 24.37 7.87 -14.97
C LYS A 185 23.07 7.37 -14.33
N HIS A 186 22.32 6.53 -15.05
CA HIS A 186 21.09 5.91 -14.52
C HIS A 186 21.41 4.97 -13.36
N ASP A 187 22.43 4.13 -13.49
CA ASP A 187 22.88 3.20 -12.44
C ASP A 187 23.26 3.92 -11.15
N LYS A 188 23.94 5.06 -11.27
CA LYS A 188 24.27 5.90 -10.11
C LYS A 188 23.02 6.33 -9.34
N MET A 189 21.95 6.70 -10.03
CA MET A 189 20.67 7.07 -9.39
C MET A 189 19.98 5.85 -8.77
N VAL A 190 20.01 4.71 -9.46
CA VAL A 190 19.47 3.44 -8.93
C VAL A 190 20.19 3.03 -7.65
N LEU A 191 21.53 3.09 -7.63
CA LEU A 191 22.33 2.77 -6.45
C LEU A 191 22.03 3.71 -5.28
N GLU A 192 21.88 5.01 -5.52
CA GLU A 192 21.51 5.98 -4.49
C GLU A 192 20.13 5.67 -3.90
N VAL A 193 19.17 5.31 -4.75
CA VAL A 193 17.83 4.90 -4.28
C VAL A 193 17.91 3.63 -3.43
N LEU A 194 18.65 2.62 -3.89
CA LEU A 194 18.81 1.36 -3.12
C LEU A 194 19.45 1.61 -1.77
N LYS A 195 20.47 2.47 -1.70
CA LYS A 195 21.12 2.87 -0.45
C LYS A 195 20.11 3.52 0.51
N ARG A 196 19.28 4.45 0.05
CA ARG A 196 18.25 5.09 0.87
C ARG A 196 17.18 4.11 1.34
N LEU A 197 16.80 3.17 0.50
CA LEU A 197 15.90 2.09 0.91
C LEU A 197 16.51 1.26 2.03
N GLU A 198 17.78 0.87 1.92
CA GLU A 198 18.51 0.14 2.96
C GLU A 198 18.61 0.93 4.27
N GLU A 199 18.97 2.22 4.23
CA GLU A 199 19.07 3.12 5.39
C GLU A 199 17.72 3.31 6.13
N ASN A 200 16.61 3.04 5.44
CA ASN A 200 15.26 3.15 6.01
C ASN A 200 14.54 1.78 6.18
N ASP A 201 15.29 0.68 6.13
CA ASP A 201 14.76 -0.68 6.30
C ASP A 201 13.64 -1.02 5.29
N LEU A 202 13.66 -0.43 4.09
CA LEU A 202 12.71 -0.68 3.03
C LEU A 202 13.25 -1.72 2.05
N PHE A 203 12.47 -2.77 1.82
CA PHE A 203 12.86 -3.89 0.95
C PHE A 203 12.06 -3.89 -0.34
N ILE A 204 12.69 -4.32 -1.42
CA ILE A 204 12.05 -4.50 -2.73
C ILE A 204 11.66 -5.96 -2.94
N LYS A 205 10.76 -6.20 -3.91
CA LYS A 205 10.44 -7.53 -4.45
C LYS A 205 11.20 -7.69 -5.77
N PRO A 206 12.34 -8.40 -5.80
CA PRO A 206 13.18 -8.51 -7.00
C PRO A 206 12.40 -9.03 -8.21
N GLU A 207 11.48 -9.98 -7.99
CA GLU A 207 10.65 -10.60 -9.02
C GLU A 207 9.65 -9.65 -9.69
N LYS A 208 9.44 -8.47 -9.11
CA LYS A 208 8.58 -7.41 -9.63
C LYS A 208 9.35 -6.17 -10.06
N CYS A 209 10.66 -6.19 -9.94
CA CYS A 209 11.53 -5.10 -10.36
C CYS A 209 11.89 -5.25 -11.82
N MET A 210 11.98 -4.12 -12.51
CA MET A 210 12.45 -4.02 -13.88
C MET A 210 13.53 -2.95 -13.95
N PHE A 211 14.71 -3.31 -14.46
CA PHE A 211 15.87 -2.42 -14.55
C PHE A 211 16.16 -2.07 -16.00
N HIS A 212 16.66 -0.85 -16.24
CA HIS A 212 17.13 -0.36 -17.55
C HIS A 212 16.11 -0.52 -18.68
N ALA A 213 14.83 -0.40 -18.38
CA ALA A 213 13.80 -0.47 -19.39
C ALA A 213 13.72 0.84 -20.18
N THR A 214 13.42 0.74 -21.48
CA THR A 214 13.09 1.88 -22.33
C THR A 214 11.59 2.16 -22.37
N GLU A 215 10.80 1.18 -21.93
CA GLU A 215 9.34 1.26 -21.80
C GLU A 215 8.93 0.43 -20.59
N VAL A 216 7.99 0.94 -19.79
CA VAL A 216 7.59 0.32 -18.51
C VAL A 216 6.11 0.52 -18.24
N ASP A 217 5.46 -0.53 -17.71
CA ASP A 217 4.10 -0.39 -17.16
C ASP A 217 4.17 0.30 -15.79
N PHE A 218 3.52 1.45 -15.67
CA PHE A 218 3.41 2.23 -14.46
C PHE A 218 1.97 2.68 -14.24
N LEU A 219 1.35 2.23 -13.16
CA LEU A 219 -0.03 2.54 -12.76
C LEU A 219 -1.09 2.25 -13.85
N GLY A 220 -0.86 1.20 -14.66
CA GLY A 220 -1.76 0.80 -15.75
C GLY A 220 -1.61 1.61 -17.02
N MET A 221 -0.51 2.35 -17.14
CA MET A 221 -0.08 3.04 -18.35
C MET A 221 1.29 2.51 -18.78
N LEU A 222 1.47 2.30 -20.06
CA LEU A 222 2.76 1.98 -20.66
C LEU A 222 3.48 3.29 -20.98
N VAL A 223 4.56 3.56 -20.24
CA VAL A 223 5.34 4.79 -20.35
C VAL A 223 6.66 4.49 -21.06
N GLY A 224 6.94 5.20 -22.13
CA GLY A 224 8.19 5.15 -22.91
C GLY A 224 8.66 6.54 -23.28
N HIS A 225 9.78 6.64 -24.01
CA HIS A 225 10.43 7.91 -24.31
C HIS A 225 9.50 8.97 -24.92
N ASP A 226 8.72 8.61 -25.95
CA ASP A 226 7.84 9.54 -26.67
C ASP A 226 6.37 9.12 -26.59
N ARG A 227 6.03 8.14 -25.76
CA ARG A 227 4.73 7.49 -25.77
C ARG A 227 4.25 7.21 -24.36
N ILE A 228 3.05 7.66 -24.09
CA ILE A 228 2.25 7.21 -22.97
C ILE A 228 1.02 6.54 -23.58
N LYS A 229 0.85 5.27 -23.31
CA LYS A 229 -0.29 4.49 -23.78
C LYS A 229 -1.02 3.89 -22.58
N ILE A 230 -2.32 3.78 -22.71
CA ILE A 230 -3.10 2.98 -21.76
C ILE A 230 -2.77 1.50 -22.00
N ASP A 231 -2.64 0.74 -20.90
CA ASP A 231 -2.48 -0.70 -20.97
C ASP A 231 -3.63 -1.34 -21.76
N GLN A 232 -3.28 -2.14 -22.78
CA GLN A 232 -4.25 -2.78 -23.67
C GLN A 232 -5.23 -3.69 -22.93
N GLU A 233 -4.82 -4.33 -21.84
CA GLU A 233 -5.72 -5.14 -20.98
C GLU A 233 -6.79 -4.25 -20.33
N LYS A 234 -6.45 -3.02 -19.95
CA LYS A 234 -7.41 -2.06 -19.39
C LYS A 234 -8.39 -1.56 -20.46
N VAL A 235 -7.88 -1.25 -21.64
CA VAL A 235 -8.72 -0.88 -22.79
C VAL A 235 -9.69 -2.03 -23.11
N LYS A 236 -9.19 -3.26 -23.18
CA LYS A 236 -10.01 -4.44 -23.42
C LYS A 236 -11.08 -4.62 -22.33
N ALA A 237 -10.72 -4.47 -21.07
CA ALA A 237 -11.65 -4.56 -19.95
C ALA A 237 -12.79 -3.53 -20.03
N ILE A 238 -12.51 -2.32 -20.55
CA ILE A 238 -13.54 -1.29 -20.78
C ILE A 238 -14.44 -1.66 -21.95
N LEU A 239 -13.85 -2.13 -23.05
CA LEU A 239 -14.61 -2.52 -24.25
C LEU A 239 -15.51 -3.74 -24.02
N GLU A 240 -15.05 -4.69 -23.22
CA GLU A 240 -15.78 -5.91 -22.86
C GLU A 240 -16.70 -5.73 -21.64
N TRP A 241 -16.79 -4.51 -21.07
CA TRP A 241 -17.61 -4.25 -19.90
C TRP A 241 -19.09 -4.47 -20.24
N PRO A 242 -19.80 -5.34 -19.49
CA PRO A 242 -21.21 -5.57 -19.75
C PRO A 242 -22.02 -4.28 -19.48
N ALA A 243 -23.04 -4.02 -20.29
CA ALA A 243 -23.90 -2.86 -20.13
C ALA A 243 -24.45 -2.75 -18.70
N PRO A 244 -24.17 -1.66 -17.98
CA PRO A 244 -24.56 -1.53 -16.58
C PRO A 244 -26.10 -1.43 -16.46
N LYS A 245 -26.67 -2.27 -15.59
CA LYS A 245 -28.12 -2.31 -15.32
C LYS A 245 -28.55 -1.53 -14.08
N THR A 246 -27.63 -0.94 -13.34
CA THR A 246 -27.89 -0.22 -12.09
C THR A 246 -27.12 1.09 -12.04
N VAL A 247 -27.61 2.06 -11.26
CA VAL A 247 -26.89 3.34 -11.03
C VAL A 247 -25.49 3.10 -10.47
N LYS A 248 -25.32 2.12 -9.57
CA LYS A 248 -24.02 1.72 -9.03
C LYS A 248 -23.12 1.18 -10.15
N GLY A 249 -23.65 0.37 -11.05
CA GLY A 249 -22.91 -0.15 -12.20
C GLY A 249 -22.46 0.95 -13.16
N VAL A 250 -23.31 1.93 -13.44
CA VAL A 250 -22.95 3.11 -14.26
C VAL A 250 -21.83 3.91 -13.61
N ARG A 251 -21.93 4.19 -12.30
CA ARG A 251 -20.88 4.89 -11.55
C ARG A 251 -19.55 4.13 -11.55
N SER A 252 -19.59 2.81 -11.43
CA SER A 252 -18.38 1.97 -11.48
C SER A 252 -17.75 2.00 -12.87
N PHE A 253 -18.55 1.90 -13.92
CA PHE A 253 -18.08 1.99 -15.32
C PHE A 253 -17.43 3.35 -15.60
N LEU A 254 -18.16 4.45 -15.30
CA LEU A 254 -17.65 5.81 -15.50
C LEU A 254 -16.40 6.08 -14.66
N GLY A 255 -16.33 5.56 -13.42
CA GLY A 255 -15.15 5.68 -12.58
C GLY A 255 -13.91 5.01 -13.18
N LEU A 256 -14.07 3.86 -13.85
CA LEU A 256 -12.97 3.20 -14.56
C LEU A 256 -12.65 3.89 -15.87
N ALA A 257 -13.66 4.19 -16.68
CA ALA A 257 -13.47 4.79 -18.02
C ALA A 257 -12.89 6.21 -17.97
N ASN A 258 -13.26 7.01 -16.97
CA ASN A 258 -12.72 8.37 -16.80
C ASN A 258 -11.32 8.39 -16.14
N PHE A 259 -10.86 7.27 -15.61
CA PHE A 259 -9.52 7.17 -15.03
C PHE A 259 -8.45 7.05 -16.12
N TYR A 260 -8.78 6.46 -17.24
CA TYR A 260 -7.95 6.27 -18.42
C TYR A 260 -8.38 7.17 -19.57
#